data_3357ff3d253f6b7a23ece7bf9c8dc7ed
#
_entry.id   3357ff3d253f6b7a23ece7bf9c8dc7ed
#
_cell.length_a   1.000
_cell.length_b   1.000
_cell.length_c   1.000
_cell.angle_alpha   90.00
_cell.angle_beta   90.00
_cell.angle_gamma   90.00
#
_symmetry.space_group_name_H-M   'P 1'
#
loop_
_entity.id
_entity.type
_entity.pdbx_description
1 polymer ?
#
loop_
_entity_poly.entity_id
_entity_poly.type
_entity_poly.pdbx_seq_one_letter_code
_entity_poly.pdbx_strand_id
1 'polypeptide(L)'
;VSILTDSMKLKILEDEETKKEICNELNISENNELPAIKIGRFAIDKKYAKQGLGSHIFRNIMLSILDISKNIVGLRFITVEAYAKAFNFYVEKNKFKYRKNDKKFIDKMDMIIKQNPQRCFNLYKDLKSI
;
A
#
# COMPACT_ATOMS: atom_id res chain seq x y z
N VAL A 1 6.32 -5.29 13.83
CA VAL A 1 6.17 -5.16 12.38
C VAL A 1 6.86 -6.31 11.67
N SER A 2 6.18 -6.98 10.80
CA SER A 2 6.75 -8.03 9.96
C SER A 2 6.80 -7.57 8.49
N ILE A 3 7.83 -8.02 7.79
CA ILE A 3 8.00 -7.73 6.37
C ILE A 3 7.97 -9.07 5.64
N LEU A 4 7.10 -9.17 4.64
CA LEU A 4 6.85 -10.40 3.91
C LEU A 4 7.05 -10.17 2.42
N THR A 5 7.41 -11.24 1.70
CA THR A 5 7.41 -11.19 0.24
C THR A 5 5.98 -11.24 -0.28
N ASP A 6 5.71 -10.53 -1.37
CA ASP A 6 4.41 -10.50 -2.02
C ASP A 6 4.62 -10.34 -3.52
N SER A 7 3.55 -10.48 -4.27
CA SER A 7 3.54 -10.19 -5.69
C SER A 7 2.27 -9.42 -6.05
N MET A 8 2.33 -8.64 -7.13
CA MET A 8 1.20 -7.82 -7.53
C MET A 8 1.05 -7.82 -9.04
N LYS A 9 -0.14 -8.14 -9.53
CA LYS A 9 -0.46 -8.06 -10.95
C LYS A 9 -0.69 -6.60 -11.34
N LEU A 10 -0.13 -6.18 -12.46
CA LEU A 10 -0.27 -4.80 -12.91
C LEU A 10 -1.72 -4.42 -13.24
N LYS A 11 -2.52 -5.36 -13.67
CA LYS A 11 -3.93 -5.10 -14.04
C LYS A 11 -4.79 -4.58 -12.88
N ILE A 12 -4.37 -4.76 -11.63
CA ILE A 12 -5.14 -4.31 -10.46
C ILE A 12 -4.88 -2.85 -10.08
N LEU A 13 -3.90 -2.21 -10.73
CA LEU A 13 -3.59 -0.81 -10.46
C LEU A 13 -4.74 0.09 -10.89
N GLU A 14 -5.15 0.97 -10.00
CA GLU A 14 -6.14 2.02 -10.30
C GLU A 14 -5.58 3.06 -11.27
N ASP A 15 -4.30 3.39 -11.12
CA ASP A 15 -3.63 4.41 -11.92
C ASP A 15 -3.18 3.82 -13.26
N GLU A 16 -3.97 4.08 -14.31
CA GLU A 16 -3.69 3.59 -15.66
C GLU A 16 -2.39 4.16 -16.23
N GLU A 17 -2.03 5.39 -15.88
CA GLU A 17 -0.83 6.03 -16.34
C GLU A 17 0.42 5.34 -15.80
N THR A 18 0.45 5.07 -14.50
CA THR A 18 1.53 4.31 -13.86
C THR A 18 1.64 2.91 -14.42
N LYS A 19 0.49 2.25 -14.67
CA LYS A 19 0.46 0.91 -15.26
C LYS A 19 1.11 0.91 -16.65
N LYS A 20 0.76 1.85 -17.51
CA LYS A 20 1.34 1.97 -18.85
C LYS A 20 2.84 2.26 -18.80
N GLU A 21 3.26 3.14 -17.92
CA GLU A 21 4.67 3.47 -17.71
C GLU A 21 5.48 2.24 -17.35
N ILE A 22 5.01 1.44 -16.40
CA ILE A 22 5.70 0.23 -15.96
C ILE A 22 5.73 -0.82 -17.08
N CYS A 23 4.62 -1.03 -17.77
CA CYS A 23 4.55 -1.98 -18.88
C CYS A 23 5.54 -1.61 -19.99
N ASN A 24 5.65 -0.34 -20.33
CA ASN A 24 6.58 0.14 -21.35
C ASN A 24 8.03 0.03 -20.89
N GLU A 25 8.33 0.42 -19.66
CA GLU A 25 9.67 0.40 -19.10
C GLU A 25 10.25 -1.01 -19.03
N LEU A 26 9.44 -1.97 -18.60
CA LEU A 26 9.86 -3.37 -18.43
C LEU A 26 9.53 -4.27 -19.60
N ASN A 27 8.84 -3.75 -20.61
CA ASN A 27 8.38 -4.51 -21.80
C ASN A 27 7.57 -5.75 -21.40
N ILE A 28 6.59 -5.56 -20.53
CA ILE A 28 5.71 -6.62 -20.02
C ILE A 28 4.25 -6.24 -20.24
N SER A 29 3.34 -7.20 -20.10
CA SER A 29 1.91 -6.96 -20.16
C SER A 29 1.31 -6.69 -18.77
N GLU A 30 0.09 -6.16 -18.75
CA GLU A 30 -0.63 -5.93 -17.49
C GLU A 30 -0.97 -7.22 -16.73
N ASN A 31 -0.89 -8.38 -17.39
CA ASN A 31 -1.12 -9.68 -16.76
C ASN A 31 0.09 -10.20 -15.99
N ASN A 32 1.24 -9.57 -16.15
CA ASN A 32 2.45 -9.96 -15.43
C ASN A 32 2.37 -9.54 -13.96
N GLU A 33 3.04 -10.30 -13.11
CA GLU A 33 3.20 -10.00 -11.70
C GLU A 33 4.58 -9.41 -11.45
N LEU A 34 4.64 -8.42 -10.55
CA LEU A 34 5.90 -7.87 -10.08
C LEU A 34 6.11 -8.19 -8.60
N PRO A 35 7.37 -8.38 -8.18
CA PRO A 35 7.67 -8.53 -6.77
C PRO A 35 7.23 -7.31 -5.96
N ALA A 36 6.73 -7.56 -4.77
CA ALA A 36 6.36 -6.53 -3.81
C ALA A 36 6.82 -6.95 -2.42
N ILE A 37 6.92 -5.99 -1.52
CA ILE A 37 7.13 -6.24 -0.10
C ILE A 37 5.84 -5.88 0.62
N LYS A 38 5.31 -6.83 1.38
CA LYS A 38 4.13 -6.63 2.20
C LYS A 38 4.55 -6.27 3.61
N ILE A 39 4.06 -5.14 4.10
CA ILE A 39 4.19 -4.79 5.50
C ILE A 39 3.06 -5.54 6.22
N GLY A 40 3.44 -6.39 7.17
CA GLY A 40 2.49 -7.09 8.02
C GLY A 40 1.81 -6.13 8.98
N ARG A 41 1.41 -6.61 10.12
CA ARG A 41 0.69 -5.79 11.08
C ARG A 41 1.52 -4.59 11.54
N PHE A 42 0.91 -3.43 11.49
CA PHE A 42 1.46 -2.20 12.03
C PHE A 42 0.43 -1.57 12.96
N ALA A 43 0.83 -1.39 14.21
CA ALA A 43 -0.04 -0.78 15.21
C ALA A 43 0.80 0.03 16.21
N ILE A 44 0.20 1.11 16.69
CA ILE A 44 0.78 1.96 17.73
C ILE A 44 -0.16 1.93 18.94
N ASP A 45 0.42 1.86 20.13
CA ASP A 45 -0.34 1.96 21.38
C ASP A 45 -1.21 3.22 21.36
N LYS A 46 -2.44 3.11 21.80
CA LYS A 46 -3.43 4.21 21.77
C LYS A 46 -2.92 5.48 22.46
N LYS A 47 -2.13 5.36 23.50
CA LYS A 47 -1.60 6.53 24.21
C LYS A 47 -0.65 7.38 23.36
N TYR A 48 -0.07 6.81 22.29
CA TYR A 48 0.85 7.52 21.39
C TYR A 48 0.21 7.84 20.03
N ALA A 49 -0.99 7.34 19.74
CA ALA A 49 -1.60 7.43 18.42
C ALA A 49 -1.84 8.87 17.97
N LYS A 50 -2.16 9.78 18.89
CA LYS A 50 -2.46 11.19 18.60
C LYS A 50 -1.24 12.09 18.48
N GLN A 51 -0.04 11.56 18.70
CA GLN A 51 1.19 12.34 18.71
C GLN A 51 1.93 12.34 17.37
N GLY A 52 1.34 11.75 16.33
CA GLY A 52 2.00 11.62 15.03
C GLY A 52 3.11 10.58 15.00
N LEU A 53 3.32 9.86 16.10
CA LEU A 53 4.39 8.85 16.21
C LEU A 53 4.20 7.73 15.22
N GLY A 54 2.96 7.28 14.99
CA GLY A 54 2.66 6.23 14.02
C GLY A 54 3.10 6.57 12.62
N SER A 55 2.79 7.78 12.16
CA SER A 55 3.22 8.25 10.82
C SER A 55 4.73 8.36 10.71
N HIS A 56 5.39 8.81 11.76
CA HIS A 56 6.85 8.93 11.78
C HIS A 56 7.54 7.56 11.70
N ILE A 57 7.10 6.62 12.51
CA ILE A 57 7.66 5.25 12.52
C ILE A 57 7.38 4.57 11.19
N PHE A 58 6.16 4.71 10.66
CA PHE A 58 5.78 4.09 9.40
C PHE A 58 6.62 4.65 8.24
N ARG A 59 6.83 5.96 8.21
CA ARG A 59 7.71 6.58 7.23
C ARG A 59 9.13 6.01 7.29
N ASN A 60 9.68 5.83 8.48
CA ASN A 60 11.01 5.24 8.64
C ASN A 60 11.05 3.81 8.14
N ILE A 61 10.01 3.03 8.36
CA ILE A 61 9.88 1.67 7.82
C ILE A 61 9.89 1.71 6.30
N MET A 62 9.12 2.61 5.68
CA MET A 62 9.08 2.73 4.22
C MET A 62 10.44 3.13 3.64
N LEU A 63 11.16 4.04 4.30
CA LEU A 63 12.49 4.45 3.85
C LEU A 63 13.50 3.30 3.95
N SER A 64 13.39 2.46 4.99
CA SER A 64 14.23 1.27 5.12
C SER A 64 13.94 0.26 4.00
N ILE A 65 12.67 0.08 3.65
CA ILE A 65 12.27 -0.80 2.55
C ILE A 65 12.79 -0.25 1.21
N LEU A 66 12.71 1.06 1.01
CA LEU A 66 13.24 1.70 -0.19
C LEU A 66 14.74 1.45 -0.34
N ASP A 67 15.48 1.54 0.76
CA ASP A 67 16.93 1.27 0.76
C ASP A 67 17.23 -0.20 0.39
N ILE A 68 16.50 -1.14 0.98
CA ILE A 68 16.59 -2.56 0.64
C ILE A 68 16.26 -2.79 -0.83
N SER A 69 15.25 -2.10 -1.36
CA SER A 69 14.77 -2.30 -2.72
C SER A 69 15.81 -1.97 -3.79
N LYS A 70 16.78 -1.13 -3.47
CA LYS A 70 17.86 -0.78 -4.40
C LYS A 70 18.71 -1.98 -4.81
N ASN A 71 18.71 -3.01 -3.99
CA ASN A 71 19.48 -4.24 -4.20
C ASN A 71 18.63 -5.40 -4.73
N ILE A 72 17.34 -5.18 -4.96
CA ILE A 72 16.41 -6.21 -5.44
C ILE A 72 15.87 -5.81 -6.80
N VAL A 73 16.22 -6.59 -7.82
CA VAL A 73 15.77 -6.34 -9.20
C VAL A 73 14.25 -6.54 -9.31
N GLY A 74 13.57 -5.56 -9.88
CA GLY A 74 12.13 -5.64 -10.15
C GLY A 74 11.22 -5.32 -8.98
N LEU A 75 11.77 -5.06 -7.79
CA LEU A 75 10.95 -4.66 -6.65
C LEU A 75 10.42 -3.24 -6.88
N ARG A 76 9.10 -3.11 -6.97
CA ARG A 76 8.46 -1.84 -7.30
C ARG A 76 7.44 -1.37 -6.28
N PHE A 77 6.80 -2.28 -5.55
CA PHE A 77 5.64 -1.93 -4.73
C PHE A 77 5.80 -2.35 -3.28
N ILE A 78 5.24 -1.55 -2.39
CA ILE A 78 4.95 -1.92 -1.01
C ILE A 78 3.45 -2.18 -0.93
N THR A 79 3.05 -3.27 -0.30
CA THR A 79 1.65 -3.60 -0.07
C THR A 79 1.34 -3.66 1.41
N VAL A 80 0.11 -3.36 1.76
CA VAL A 80 -0.40 -3.51 3.13
C VAL A 80 -1.82 -4.07 3.07
N GLU A 81 -2.17 -4.84 4.08
CA GLU A 81 -3.55 -5.25 4.31
C GLU A 81 -4.08 -4.41 5.46
N ALA A 82 -4.95 -3.46 5.15
CA ALA A 82 -5.40 -2.45 6.09
C ALA A 82 -6.84 -2.71 6.52
N TYR A 83 -7.11 -2.58 7.83
CA TYR A 83 -8.47 -2.52 8.30
C TYR A 83 -9.14 -1.22 7.84
N ALA A 84 -10.45 -1.26 7.62
CA ALA A 84 -11.22 -0.07 7.24
C ALA A 84 -10.97 1.09 8.21
N LYS A 85 -10.89 0.81 9.50
CA LYS A 85 -10.60 1.84 10.51
C LYS A 85 -9.25 2.55 10.34
N ALA A 86 -8.31 1.91 9.65
CA ALA A 86 -6.98 2.47 9.38
C ALA A 86 -6.83 2.95 7.92
N PHE A 87 -7.89 2.88 7.13
CA PHE A 87 -7.84 3.21 5.71
C PHE A 87 -7.29 4.61 5.46
N ASN A 88 -7.78 5.60 6.19
CA ASN A 88 -7.37 6.99 6.01
C ASN A 88 -5.91 7.23 6.41
N PHE A 89 -5.40 6.49 7.41
CA PHE A 89 -3.99 6.55 7.77
C PHE A 89 -3.10 6.14 6.59
N TYR A 90 -3.46 5.07 5.89
CA TYR A 90 -2.66 4.61 4.76
C TYR A 90 -2.88 5.48 3.52
N VAL A 91 -4.13 5.76 3.18
CA VAL A 91 -4.46 6.43 1.90
C VAL A 91 -4.24 7.93 1.97
N GLU A 92 -4.74 8.60 2.99
CA GLU A 92 -4.64 10.06 3.07
C GLU A 92 -3.29 10.53 3.60
N LYS A 93 -2.80 9.94 4.69
CA LYS A 93 -1.55 10.39 5.32
C LYS A 93 -0.30 9.82 4.66
N ASN A 94 -0.34 8.57 4.22
CA ASN A 94 0.84 7.89 3.67
C ASN A 94 0.77 7.66 2.18
N LYS A 95 -0.28 8.14 1.52
CA LYS A 95 -0.43 8.15 0.06
C LYS A 95 -0.42 6.77 -0.59
N PHE A 96 -0.91 5.76 0.12
CA PHE A 96 -1.19 4.47 -0.47
C PHE A 96 -2.41 4.58 -1.39
N LYS A 97 -2.50 3.65 -2.34
CA LYS A 97 -3.61 3.58 -3.29
C LYS A 97 -4.40 2.31 -3.08
N TYR A 98 -5.70 2.40 -3.33
CA TYR A 98 -6.58 1.23 -3.33
C TYR A 98 -6.53 0.55 -4.69
N ARG A 99 -6.93 -0.73 -4.73
CA ARG A 99 -7.02 -1.49 -5.97
C ARG A 99 -8.24 -1.07 -6.78
N LYS A 100 -8.13 -1.24 -8.09
CA LYS A 100 -9.20 -0.88 -9.04
C LYS A 100 -10.57 -1.42 -8.64
N ASN A 101 -10.63 -2.68 -8.19
CA ASN A 101 -11.89 -3.33 -7.81
C ASN A 101 -12.53 -2.76 -6.54
N ASP A 102 -11.77 -2.03 -5.73
CA ASP A 102 -12.27 -1.44 -4.49
C ASP A 102 -12.79 -0.01 -4.65
N LYS A 103 -12.69 0.54 -5.86
CA LYS A 103 -13.17 1.90 -6.15
C LYS A 103 -14.62 2.10 -5.74
N LYS A 104 -15.45 1.09 -5.92
CA LYS A 104 -16.87 1.12 -5.58
C LYS A 104 -17.16 1.31 -4.09
N PHE A 105 -16.19 1.05 -3.22
CA PHE A 105 -16.34 1.16 -1.76
C PHE A 105 -15.90 2.51 -1.21
N ILE A 106 -15.20 3.33 -2.00
CA ILE A 106 -14.58 4.56 -1.50
C ILE A 106 -15.61 5.56 -1.00
N ASP A 107 -16.69 5.75 -1.73
CA ASP A 107 -17.77 6.69 -1.34
C ASP A 107 -18.53 6.22 -0.09
N LYS A 108 -18.44 4.93 0.22
CA LYS A 108 -19.11 4.29 1.36
C LYS A 108 -18.18 4.04 2.53
N MET A 109 -16.94 4.53 2.45
CA MET A 109 -15.91 4.18 3.44
C MET A 109 -16.30 4.56 4.87
N ASP A 110 -16.89 5.74 5.06
CA ASP A 110 -17.33 6.17 6.39
C ASP A 110 -18.36 5.21 7.00
N MET A 111 -19.28 4.72 6.17
CA MET A 111 -20.27 3.74 6.61
C MET A 111 -19.60 2.39 6.93
N ILE A 112 -18.66 1.96 6.10
CA ILE A 112 -17.92 0.70 6.31
C ILE A 112 -17.13 0.77 7.62
N ILE A 113 -16.49 1.89 7.90
CA ILE A 113 -15.74 2.09 9.15
C ILE A 113 -16.67 1.95 10.36
N LYS A 114 -17.89 2.48 10.28
CA LYS A 114 -18.86 2.38 11.37
C LYS A 114 -19.41 0.98 11.55
N GLN A 115 -19.75 0.31 10.46
CA GLN A 115 -20.44 -0.99 10.51
C GLN A 115 -19.48 -2.18 10.62
N ASN A 116 -18.33 -2.10 9.97
CA ASN A 116 -17.36 -3.19 9.95
C ASN A 116 -15.93 -2.62 9.91
N PRO A 117 -15.43 -2.04 11.03
CA PRO A 117 -14.12 -1.40 11.07
C PRO A 117 -12.96 -2.34 10.83
N GLN A 118 -13.17 -3.65 10.96
CA GLN A 118 -12.14 -4.67 10.76
C GLN A 118 -12.15 -5.27 9.36
N ARG A 119 -13.00 -4.78 8.46
CA ARG A 119 -12.95 -5.19 7.06
C ARG A 119 -11.60 -4.81 6.47
N CYS A 120 -10.97 -5.76 5.77
CA CYS A 120 -9.63 -5.55 5.22
C CYS A 120 -9.66 -5.08 3.78
N PHE A 121 -8.74 -4.18 3.46
CA PHE A 121 -8.47 -3.72 2.10
C PHE A 121 -7.00 -3.90 1.80
N ASN A 122 -6.69 -4.38 0.60
CA ASN A 122 -5.32 -4.47 0.14
C ASN A 122 -4.94 -3.17 -0.56
N LEU A 123 -3.94 -2.50 -0.03
CA LEU A 123 -3.47 -1.22 -0.54
C LEU A 123 -2.03 -1.36 -1.03
N TYR A 124 -1.63 -0.49 -1.93
CA TYR A 124 -0.28 -0.51 -2.46
C TYR A 124 0.31 0.89 -2.57
N LYS A 125 1.63 0.97 -2.62
CA LYS A 125 2.36 2.20 -2.87
C LYS A 125 3.53 1.91 -3.80
N ASP A 126 3.72 2.76 -4.81
CA ASP A 126 4.85 2.67 -5.71
C ASP A 126 6.10 3.17 -4.99
N LEU A 127 7.16 2.36 -4.98
CA LEU A 127 8.43 2.73 -4.37
C LEU A 127 9.03 4.00 -4.98
N LYS A 128 8.77 4.25 -6.26
CA LYS A 128 9.25 5.49 -6.91
C LYS A 128 8.58 6.75 -6.39
N SER A 129 7.45 6.63 -5.70
CA SER A 129 6.72 7.77 -5.14
C SER A 129 7.16 8.17 -3.73
N ILE A 130 8.08 7.42 -3.16
CA ILE A 130 8.60 7.70 -1.82
C ILE A 130 9.71 8.74 -1.87
#